data_22ca17aa7b33f883848f00245a8af8b8
#
_entry.id   22ca17aa7b33f883848f00245a8af8b8
#
_cell.length_a   1.000
_cell.length_b   1.000
_cell.length_c   1.000
_cell.angle_alpha   90.00
_cell.angle_beta   90.00
_cell.angle_gamma   90.00
#
_symmetry.space_group_name_H-M   'P 1'
#
loop_
_entity.id
_entity.type
_entity.pdbx_description
1 polymer ?
#
loop_
_entity_poly.entity_id
_entity_poly.type
_entity_poly.pdbx_seq_one_letter_code
_entity_poly.pdbx_strand_id
1 'polypeptide(L)'
;MTLPIMAALAMLLSTQLTVAETPDKIVSLGFSPLEIEIEDGIIARVACGDDERVEIYCDEPGEIICKKDSRSGSLELKRKSRKITNFFQDLRKLKCIAIIVTKDPSAIREISCDSGASIKMDDKGLRFSSLSLSADSGGEIRIKGDCPVIDIEADSGSRISVSGVFGRLAASADSGAGVTVRGDMKRGSFSVDSGARISAKGRASFAEVECDSAGVFDGKGLVADEADLEADSGGVIRITSRGEYRSEKDSGGVIEVSRPK
;
A
#
# COMPACT_ATOMS: atom_id res chain seq x y z
N MET A 1 -30.01 -1.79 -34.74
CA MET A 1 -28.55 -1.93 -34.73
C MET A 1 -28.01 -0.96 -33.68
N THR A 2 -27.87 -1.39 -32.44
CA THR A 2 -27.35 -0.63 -31.34
C THR A 2 -25.89 -1.06 -31.16
N LEU A 3 -24.93 -0.11 -31.34
CA LEU A 3 -23.53 -0.36 -31.07
C LEU A 3 -23.35 -0.64 -29.57
N PRO A 4 -22.53 -1.62 -29.18
CA PRO A 4 -22.16 -1.82 -27.79
C PRO A 4 -21.21 -0.72 -27.36
N ILE A 5 -21.47 -0.16 -26.18
CA ILE A 5 -20.64 0.83 -25.49
C ILE A 5 -19.35 0.13 -25.09
N MET A 6 -18.24 0.60 -25.64
CA MET A 6 -16.88 0.11 -25.41
C MET A 6 -16.47 0.13 -23.94
N ALA A 7 -15.94 -0.98 -23.52
CA ALA A 7 -15.49 -1.37 -22.20
C ALA A 7 -14.53 -0.40 -21.49
N ALA A 8 -14.66 -0.32 -20.18
CA ALA A 8 -13.76 0.41 -19.32
C ALA A 8 -12.36 -0.21 -19.29
N LEU A 9 -11.38 0.52 -19.82
CA LEU A 9 -9.97 0.16 -19.79
C LEU A 9 -9.41 0.42 -18.38
N ALA A 10 -9.27 -0.61 -17.56
CA ALA A 10 -8.64 -0.49 -16.27
C ALA A 10 -7.11 -0.59 -16.42
N MET A 11 -6.39 0.53 -16.22
CA MET A 11 -4.93 0.53 -16.10
C MET A 11 -4.55 0.15 -14.67
N LEU A 12 -4.11 -1.07 -14.47
CA LEU A 12 -3.52 -1.55 -13.24
C LEU A 12 -2.01 -1.66 -13.41
N LEU A 13 -1.25 -0.99 -12.53
CA LEU A 13 0.21 -1.18 -12.40
C LEU A 13 1.03 -1.03 -13.70
N SER A 14 1.05 0.14 -14.33
CA SER A 14 1.85 0.44 -15.55
C SER A 14 1.76 -0.55 -16.73
N THR A 15 1.04 -1.65 -16.59
CA THR A 15 0.65 -2.55 -17.66
C THR A 15 -0.84 -2.33 -17.97
N GLN A 16 -1.17 -2.13 -19.24
CA GLN A 16 -2.57 -2.11 -19.70
C GLN A 16 -3.15 -3.50 -19.50
N LEU A 17 -3.94 -3.68 -18.41
CA LEU A 17 -4.78 -4.86 -18.29
C LEU A 17 -6.11 -4.55 -19.00
N THR A 18 -6.33 -5.21 -20.11
CA THR A 18 -7.66 -5.27 -20.73
C THR A 18 -8.54 -6.18 -19.86
N VAL A 19 -9.47 -5.60 -19.15
CA VAL A 19 -10.52 -6.37 -18.43
C VAL A 19 -11.59 -6.75 -19.46
N ALA A 20 -12.15 -7.94 -19.33
CA ALA A 20 -13.28 -8.38 -20.15
C ALA A 20 -14.42 -7.35 -20.10
N GLU A 21 -15.24 -7.29 -21.15
CA GLU A 21 -16.32 -6.29 -21.26
C GLU A 21 -17.37 -6.40 -20.15
N THR A 22 -17.53 -7.58 -19.54
CA THR A 22 -18.48 -7.82 -18.45
C THR A 22 -17.80 -8.58 -17.31
N PRO A 23 -18.07 -8.24 -16.03
CA PRO A 23 -17.58 -8.99 -14.91
C PRO A 23 -18.18 -10.41 -14.88
N ASP A 24 -17.34 -11.40 -14.51
CA ASP A 24 -17.79 -12.80 -14.35
C ASP A 24 -18.67 -12.98 -13.11
N LYS A 25 -18.52 -12.09 -12.12
CA LYS A 25 -19.34 -12.07 -10.91
C LYS A 25 -19.45 -10.65 -10.35
N ILE A 26 -20.65 -10.26 -9.96
CA ILE A 26 -20.91 -9.01 -9.23
C ILE A 26 -21.46 -9.36 -7.85
N VAL A 27 -20.90 -8.73 -6.82
CA VAL A 27 -21.35 -8.84 -5.43
C VAL A 27 -21.76 -7.47 -4.93
N SER A 28 -23.05 -7.26 -4.67
CA SER A 28 -23.51 -6.03 -4.00
C SER A 28 -23.07 -6.03 -2.54
N LEU A 29 -22.51 -4.92 -2.07
CA LEU A 29 -22.06 -4.78 -0.69
C LEU A 29 -23.20 -4.32 0.22
N GLY A 30 -23.97 -3.32 -0.19
CA GLY A 30 -25.03 -2.72 0.61
C GLY A 30 -24.54 -1.76 1.69
N PHE A 31 -23.22 -1.50 1.73
CA PHE A 31 -22.55 -0.54 2.63
C PHE A 31 -21.25 -0.07 2.03
N SER A 32 -20.79 1.13 2.40
CA SER A 32 -19.44 1.61 2.03
C SER A 32 -18.38 0.92 2.87
N PRO A 33 -17.37 0.25 2.27
CA PRO A 33 -16.33 -0.42 3.03
C PRO A 33 -15.46 0.57 3.78
N LEU A 34 -15.19 0.28 5.05
CA LEU A 34 -14.26 1.00 5.90
C LEU A 34 -12.92 0.28 6.04
N GLU A 35 -12.95 -1.05 5.90
CA GLU A 35 -11.82 -1.96 6.00
C GLU A 35 -11.83 -2.89 4.79
N ILE A 36 -10.68 -3.05 4.14
CA ILE A 36 -10.51 -3.91 2.96
C ILE A 36 -9.31 -4.82 3.18
N GLU A 37 -9.55 -6.12 3.10
CA GLU A 37 -8.53 -7.16 3.16
C GLU A 37 -8.52 -7.96 1.87
N ILE A 38 -7.35 -8.06 1.25
CA ILE A 38 -7.15 -8.77 -0.02
C ILE A 38 -6.04 -9.80 0.15
N GLU A 39 -6.34 -11.06 -0.17
CA GLU A 39 -5.41 -12.18 -0.02
C GLU A 39 -5.24 -12.99 -1.34
N ASP A 40 -4.29 -13.93 -1.30
CA ASP A 40 -4.14 -15.01 -2.27
C ASP A 40 -3.96 -14.57 -3.72
N GLY A 41 -3.12 -13.56 -3.96
CA GLY A 41 -2.76 -13.10 -5.30
C GLY A 41 -3.89 -12.42 -6.07
N ILE A 42 -4.95 -11.96 -5.40
CA ILE A 42 -6.01 -11.16 -6.02
C ILE A 42 -5.47 -9.76 -6.31
N ILE A 43 -5.71 -9.25 -7.51
CA ILE A 43 -5.36 -7.89 -7.92
C ILE A 43 -6.60 -7.01 -7.78
N ALA A 44 -6.61 -6.11 -6.81
CA ALA A 44 -7.74 -5.25 -6.54
C ALA A 44 -7.50 -3.80 -6.97
N ARG A 45 -8.57 -3.11 -7.33
CA ARG A 45 -8.63 -1.66 -7.48
C ARG A 45 -9.86 -1.13 -6.78
N VAL A 46 -9.70 -0.03 -6.06
CA VAL A 46 -10.85 0.73 -5.56
C VAL A 46 -11.15 1.87 -6.54
N ALA A 47 -12.41 2.05 -6.87
CA ALA A 47 -12.90 3.08 -7.78
C ALA A 47 -14.12 3.78 -7.21
N CYS A 48 -14.24 5.08 -7.45
CA CYS A 48 -15.44 5.84 -7.12
C CYS A 48 -16.57 5.51 -8.10
N GLY A 49 -17.79 5.32 -7.60
CA GLY A 49 -18.98 5.05 -8.41
C GLY A 49 -20.28 5.32 -7.69
N ASP A 50 -21.41 5.03 -8.32
CA ASP A 50 -22.74 5.39 -7.82
C ASP A 50 -23.35 4.37 -6.86
N ASP A 51 -22.76 3.20 -6.74
CA ASP A 51 -23.23 2.09 -5.89
C ASP A 51 -22.07 1.36 -5.20
N GLU A 52 -22.40 0.47 -4.29
CA GLU A 52 -21.47 -0.29 -3.48
C GLU A 52 -21.43 -1.73 -3.96
N ARG A 53 -20.38 -2.13 -4.68
CA ARG A 53 -20.24 -3.47 -5.24
C ARG A 53 -18.80 -3.89 -5.44
N VAL A 54 -18.60 -5.19 -5.60
CA VAL A 54 -17.36 -5.79 -6.08
C VAL A 54 -17.62 -6.44 -7.43
N GLU A 55 -16.86 -6.08 -8.43
CA GLU A 55 -16.83 -6.71 -9.75
C GLU A 55 -15.63 -7.66 -9.83
N ILE A 56 -15.83 -8.92 -10.12
CA ILE A 56 -14.79 -9.94 -10.16
C ILE A 56 -14.62 -10.43 -11.59
N TYR A 57 -13.39 -10.44 -12.07
CA TYR A 57 -12.98 -10.86 -13.40
C TYR A 57 -11.94 -11.96 -13.26
N CYS A 58 -12.31 -13.21 -13.45
CA CYS A 58 -11.41 -14.35 -13.37
C CYS A 58 -12.03 -15.61 -13.98
N ASP A 59 -11.20 -16.56 -14.41
CA ASP A 59 -11.66 -17.80 -15.05
C ASP A 59 -12.57 -18.64 -14.13
N GLU A 60 -12.42 -18.53 -12.81
CA GLU A 60 -13.15 -19.32 -11.81
C GLU A 60 -13.76 -18.44 -10.71
N PRO A 61 -14.78 -17.62 -11.01
CA PRO A 61 -15.33 -16.64 -10.06
C PRO A 61 -16.02 -17.29 -8.85
N GLY A 62 -16.38 -18.56 -8.94
CA GLY A 62 -16.93 -19.36 -7.84
C GLY A 62 -15.90 -19.70 -6.74
N GLU A 63 -14.60 -19.61 -7.07
CA GLU A 63 -13.51 -19.86 -6.12
C GLU A 63 -13.14 -18.59 -5.32
N ILE A 64 -13.70 -17.45 -5.65
CA ILE A 64 -13.47 -16.22 -4.89
C ILE A 64 -14.53 -16.09 -3.80
N ILE A 65 -14.02 -16.04 -2.56
CA ILE A 65 -14.79 -15.75 -1.36
C ILE A 65 -14.79 -14.23 -1.21
N CYS A 66 -15.98 -13.66 -1.13
CA CYS A 66 -16.20 -12.28 -0.77
C CYS A 66 -16.98 -12.28 0.55
N LYS A 67 -16.28 -12.07 1.67
CA LYS A 67 -16.91 -11.90 2.97
C LYS A 67 -17.16 -10.41 3.19
N LYS A 68 -18.31 -10.10 3.72
CA LYS A 68 -18.74 -8.74 4.01
C LYS A 68 -19.46 -8.69 5.34
N ASP A 69 -19.09 -7.70 6.15
CA ASP A 69 -19.75 -7.40 7.41
C ASP A 69 -20.18 -5.91 7.43
N SER A 70 -21.48 -5.69 7.31
CA SER A 70 -22.05 -4.34 7.32
C SER A 70 -22.01 -3.65 8.68
N ARG A 71 -21.75 -4.37 9.78
CA ARG A 71 -21.66 -3.79 11.12
C ARG A 71 -20.30 -3.15 11.35
N SER A 72 -19.22 -3.84 10.94
CA SER A 72 -17.85 -3.32 11.01
C SER A 72 -17.49 -2.47 9.79
N GLY A 73 -18.17 -2.66 8.64
CA GLY A 73 -17.79 -2.11 7.37
C GLY A 73 -16.64 -2.88 6.70
N SER A 74 -16.43 -4.14 7.06
CA SER A 74 -15.31 -4.96 6.59
C SER A 74 -15.66 -5.69 5.30
N LEU A 75 -14.70 -5.72 4.37
CA LEU A 75 -14.72 -6.45 3.12
C LEU A 75 -13.43 -7.28 2.99
N GLU A 76 -13.57 -8.61 2.98
CA GLU A 76 -12.47 -9.56 2.74
C GLU A 76 -12.66 -10.26 1.40
N LEU A 77 -11.61 -10.24 0.57
CA LEU A 77 -11.55 -10.98 -0.70
C LEU A 77 -10.39 -11.95 -0.66
N LYS A 78 -10.70 -13.25 -0.77
CA LYS A 78 -9.71 -14.32 -0.82
C LYS A 78 -10.12 -15.46 -1.70
N ARG A 79 -9.19 -16.38 -1.98
CA ARG A 79 -9.50 -17.63 -2.69
C ARG A 79 -9.93 -18.71 -1.71
N LYS A 80 -10.74 -19.64 -2.18
CA LYS A 80 -10.96 -20.88 -1.45
C LYS A 80 -9.66 -21.66 -1.38
N SER A 81 -9.34 -22.21 -0.21
CA SER A 81 -8.20 -23.10 -0.05
C SER A 81 -8.34 -24.32 -0.97
N ARG A 82 -7.41 -24.48 -1.91
CA ARG A 82 -7.32 -25.67 -2.77
C ARG A 82 -6.27 -26.65 -2.22
N LYS A 83 -6.57 -27.95 -2.26
CA LYS A 83 -5.51 -28.96 -2.18
C LYS A 83 -4.72 -28.88 -3.47
N ILE A 84 -3.48 -28.37 -3.40
CA ILE A 84 -2.59 -28.20 -4.54
C ILE A 84 -2.19 -29.59 -5.04
N THR A 85 -2.73 -30.02 -6.17
CA THR A 85 -2.35 -31.28 -6.82
C THR A 85 -1.33 -31.09 -7.94
N ASN A 86 -1.22 -29.86 -8.53
CA ASN A 86 -0.27 -29.55 -9.60
C ASN A 86 0.16 -28.07 -9.58
N PHE A 87 1.13 -27.76 -8.71
CA PHE A 87 1.61 -26.40 -8.41
C PHE A 87 1.97 -25.54 -9.65
N PHE A 88 2.62 -26.11 -10.66
CA PHE A 88 3.09 -25.35 -11.84
C PHE A 88 2.02 -25.08 -12.91
N GLN A 89 0.95 -25.88 -12.98
CA GLN A 89 -0.14 -25.65 -13.93
C GLN A 89 -1.19 -24.68 -13.38
N ASP A 90 -1.37 -24.64 -12.07
CA ASP A 90 -2.36 -23.79 -11.41
C ASP A 90 -1.92 -22.32 -11.31
N LEU A 91 -0.62 -22.03 -11.20
CA LEU A 91 -0.10 -20.66 -11.14
C LEU A 91 -0.34 -19.82 -12.41
N ARG A 92 -0.45 -20.44 -13.59
CA ARG A 92 -0.70 -19.73 -14.86
C ARG A 92 -2.16 -19.35 -15.10
N LYS A 93 -3.09 -20.00 -14.42
CA LYS A 93 -4.56 -19.85 -14.64
C LYS A 93 -5.24 -18.87 -13.68
N LEU A 94 -4.48 -18.23 -12.77
CA LEU A 94 -5.08 -17.57 -11.60
C LEU A 94 -4.98 -16.06 -11.61
N LYS A 95 -5.12 -15.39 -12.76
CA LYS A 95 -5.35 -13.94 -12.72
C LYS A 95 -6.78 -13.71 -12.22
N CYS A 96 -6.91 -13.11 -11.04
CA CYS A 96 -8.17 -12.61 -10.53
C CYS A 96 -8.05 -11.11 -10.33
N ILE A 97 -8.92 -10.38 -10.99
CA ILE A 97 -9.02 -8.93 -10.84
C ILE A 97 -10.33 -8.63 -10.12
N ALA A 98 -10.26 -7.79 -9.09
CA ALA A 98 -11.43 -7.29 -8.39
C ALA A 98 -11.49 -5.76 -8.50
N ILE A 99 -12.63 -5.22 -8.91
CA ILE A 99 -12.89 -3.78 -8.85
C ILE A 99 -13.90 -3.55 -7.72
N ILE A 100 -13.45 -2.86 -6.68
CA ILE A 100 -14.28 -2.46 -5.55
C ILE A 100 -14.81 -1.07 -5.87
N VAL A 101 -16.10 -1.00 -6.21
CA VAL A 101 -16.78 0.28 -6.48
C VAL A 101 -17.43 0.75 -5.20
N THR A 102 -17.17 1.98 -4.81
CA THR A 102 -17.77 2.63 -3.63
C THR A 102 -18.05 4.10 -3.90
N LYS A 103 -19.09 4.65 -3.26
CA LYS A 103 -19.47 6.07 -3.37
C LYS A 103 -18.45 6.99 -2.75
N ASP A 104 -17.83 6.55 -1.67
CA ASP A 104 -16.83 7.32 -0.95
C ASP A 104 -15.57 6.49 -0.66
N PRO A 105 -14.62 6.41 -1.60
CA PRO A 105 -13.35 5.76 -1.36
C PRO A 105 -12.54 6.37 -0.20
N SER A 106 -12.78 7.65 0.15
CA SER A 106 -12.08 8.33 1.25
C SER A 106 -12.57 7.91 2.64
N ALA A 107 -13.70 7.20 2.72
CA ALA A 107 -14.22 6.65 3.97
C ALA A 107 -13.41 5.44 4.47
N ILE A 108 -12.62 4.80 3.60
CA ILE A 108 -11.78 3.66 3.93
C ILE A 108 -10.71 4.09 4.93
N ARG A 109 -10.55 3.30 6.00
CA ARG A 109 -9.63 3.56 7.12
C ARG A 109 -8.53 2.52 7.26
N GLU A 110 -8.76 1.33 6.72
CA GLU A 110 -7.81 0.23 6.81
C GLU A 110 -7.75 -0.56 5.51
N ILE A 111 -6.53 -0.87 5.08
CA ILE A 111 -6.28 -1.71 3.90
C ILE A 111 -5.18 -2.69 4.25
N SER A 112 -5.47 -3.97 4.05
CA SER A 112 -4.53 -5.07 4.25
C SER A 112 -4.37 -5.89 2.97
N CYS A 113 -3.12 -6.26 2.66
CA CYS A 113 -2.78 -7.14 1.55
C CYS A 113 -1.81 -8.22 2.01
N ASP A 114 -2.16 -9.48 1.77
CA ASP A 114 -1.31 -10.62 2.12
C ASP A 114 -1.18 -11.61 0.94
N SER A 115 -0.21 -12.52 1.06
CA SER A 115 -0.05 -13.67 0.16
C SER A 115 -0.02 -13.28 -1.32
N GLY A 116 0.79 -12.27 -1.66
CA GLY A 116 0.99 -11.80 -3.02
C GLY A 116 -0.19 -11.05 -3.64
N ALA A 117 -1.19 -10.68 -2.86
CA ALA A 117 -2.28 -9.84 -3.31
C ALA A 117 -1.84 -8.40 -3.56
N SER A 118 -2.63 -7.65 -4.31
CA SER A 118 -2.35 -6.24 -4.51
C SER A 118 -3.60 -5.38 -4.56
N ILE A 119 -3.49 -4.15 -4.04
CA ILE A 119 -4.56 -3.15 -4.12
C ILE A 119 -4.03 -1.80 -4.57
N LYS A 120 -4.81 -1.14 -5.42
CA LYS A 120 -4.50 0.19 -5.91
C LYS A 120 -5.67 1.14 -5.73
N MET A 121 -5.34 2.34 -5.23
CA MET A 121 -6.26 3.45 -5.04
C MET A 121 -5.58 4.74 -5.50
N ASP A 122 -5.91 5.23 -6.69
CA ASP A 122 -5.21 6.37 -7.31
C ASP A 122 -6.15 7.41 -7.92
N ASP A 123 -7.42 7.41 -7.54
CA ASP A 123 -8.37 8.43 -7.95
C ASP A 123 -7.91 9.81 -7.47
N LYS A 124 -8.22 10.84 -8.28
CA LYS A 124 -7.76 12.20 -7.98
C LYS A 124 -8.55 12.79 -6.81
N GLY A 125 -7.84 13.47 -5.92
CA GLY A 125 -8.44 14.28 -4.86
C GLY A 125 -8.95 13.49 -3.65
N LEU A 126 -8.49 12.24 -3.46
CA LEU A 126 -8.79 11.46 -2.26
C LEU A 126 -8.24 12.16 -1.01
N ARG A 127 -9.08 12.26 0.01
CA ARG A 127 -8.74 12.84 1.32
C ARG A 127 -9.26 11.97 2.43
N PHE A 128 -8.36 11.24 3.05
CA PHE A 128 -8.70 10.35 4.15
C PHE A 128 -8.73 11.12 5.48
N SER A 129 -9.54 10.67 6.42
CA SER A 129 -9.50 11.18 7.81
C SER A 129 -8.34 10.56 8.60
N SER A 130 -8.12 9.27 8.40
CA SER A 130 -6.98 8.48 8.87
C SER A 130 -6.87 7.25 8.00
N LEU A 131 -5.68 6.65 7.90
CA LEU A 131 -5.47 5.45 7.10
C LEU A 131 -4.43 4.54 7.76
N SER A 132 -4.75 3.27 7.90
CA SER A 132 -3.84 2.20 8.28
C SER A 132 -3.61 1.28 7.10
N LEU A 133 -2.35 1.01 6.77
CA LEU A 133 -1.95 0.16 5.66
C LEU A 133 -1.05 -0.95 6.17
N SER A 134 -1.42 -2.20 5.93
CA SER A 134 -0.62 -3.37 6.29
C SER A 134 -0.40 -4.25 5.07
N ALA A 135 0.85 -4.65 4.84
CA ALA A 135 1.16 -5.60 3.78
C ALA A 135 2.16 -6.64 4.27
N ASP A 136 1.88 -7.91 4.02
CA ASP A 136 2.73 -9.04 4.39
C ASP A 136 2.92 -10.01 3.21
N SER A 137 3.85 -10.93 3.34
CA SER A 137 4.02 -12.10 2.46
C SER A 137 3.97 -11.75 0.95
N GLY A 138 4.67 -10.70 0.56
CA GLY A 138 4.72 -10.22 -0.82
C GLY A 138 3.49 -9.41 -1.27
N GLY A 139 2.61 -9.01 -0.36
CA GLY A 139 1.47 -8.11 -0.63
C GLY A 139 1.91 -6.75 -1.17
N GLU A 140 1.10 -6.11 -1.98
CA GLU A 140 1.40 -4.80 -2.55
C GLU A 140 0.24 -3.81 -2.38
N ILE A 141 0.51 -2.63 -1.78
CA ILE A 141 -0.46 -1.54 -1.60
C ILE A 141 0.05 -0.28 -2.28
N ARG A 142 -0.81 0.36 -3.10
CA ARG A 142 -0.52 1.66 -3.73
C ARG A 142 -1.66 2.63 -3.53
N ILE A 143 -1.39 3.70 -2.77
CA ILE A 143 -2.39 4.73 -2.45
C ILE A 143 -1.90 6.11 -2.88
N LYS A 144 -2.83 6.89 -3.45
CA LYS A 144 -2.62 8.30 -3.74
C LYS A 144 -3.73 9.12 -3.12
N GLY A 145 -3.38 9.98 -2.15
CA GLY A 145 -4.35 10.83 -1.45
C GLY A 145 -3.74 11.52 -0.25
N ASP A 146 -4.39 12.58 0.20
CA ASP A 146 -3.98 13.31 1.40
C ASP A 146 -4.56 12.66 2.65
N CYS A 147 -3.77 12.62 3.73
CA CYS A 147 -4.18 11.97 4.98
C CYS A 147 -3.55 12.68 6.19
N PRO A 148 -4.35 13.19 7.16
CA PRO A 148 -3.79 13.79 8.37
C PRO A 148 -2.97 12.82 9.22
N VAL A 149 -3.40 11.56 9.31
CA VAL A 149 -2.72 10.51 10.08
C VAL A 149 -2.68 9.24 9.25
N ILE A 150 -1.48 8.76 8.95
CA ILE A 150 -1.28 7.50 8.23
C ILE A 150 -0.26 6.64 8.96
N ASP A 151 -0.61 5.38 9.17
CA ASP A 151 0.24 4.35 9.75
C ASP A 151 0.46 3.26 8.70
N ILE A 152 1.72 2.84 8.51
CA ILE A 152 2.16 1.92 7.44
C ILE A 152 3.01 0.82 8.05
N GLU A 153 2.63 -0.43 7.82
CA GLU A 153 3.38 -1.63 8.22
C GLU A 153 3.62 -2.52 7.02
N ALA A 154 4.88 -2.83 6.74
CA ALA A 154 5.27 -3.71 5.65
C ALA A 154 6.23 -4.78 6.15
N ASP A 155 5.93 -6.05 5.90
CA ASP A 155 6.74 -7.19 6.32
C ASP A 155 6.93 -8.21 5.19
N SER A 156 7.87 -9.13 5.38
CA SER A 156 8.04 -10.36 4.58
C SER A 156 8.08 -10.12 3.06
N GLY A 157 8.89 -9.16 2.62
CA GLY A 157 9.09 -8.85 1.20
C GLY A 157 7.93 -8.13 0.52
N SER A 158 6.97 -7.62 1.29
CA SER A 158 5.84 -6.83 0.78
C SER A 158 6.25 -5.43 0.29
N ARG A 159 5.33 -4.71 -0.33
CA ARG A 159 5.56 -3.36 -0.83
C ARG A 159 4.39 -2.43 -0.59
N ILE A 160 4.66 -1.28 0.04
CA ILE A 160 3.66 -0.22 0.21
C ILE A 160 4.18 1.08 -0.44
N SER A 161 3.36 1.72 -1.26
CA SER A 161 3.68 3.00 -1.89
C SER A 161 2.56 4.00 -1.66
N VAL A 162 2.89 5.12 -1.00
CA VAL A 162 1.94 6.19 -0.73
C VAL A 162 2.42 7.50 -1.33
N SER A 163 1.46 8.32 -1.79
CA SER A 163 1.76 9.68 -2.23
C SER A 163 0.64 10.65 -1.88
N GLY A 164 0.99 11.82 -1.33
CA GLY A 164 0.03 12.82 -0.88
C GLY A 164 0.63 13.84 0.08
N VAL A 165 -0.22 14.53 0.82
CA VAL A 165 0.16 15.43 1.92
C VAL A 165 -0.28 14.80 3.24
N PHE A 166 0.66 14.73 4.19
CA PHE A 166 0.44 14.03 5.44
C PHE A 166 0.61 14.98 6.64
N GLY A 167 -0.20 14.82 7.66
CA GLY A 167 0.02 15.48 8.96
C GLY A 167 1.08 14.70 9.74
N ARG A 168 0.75 13.50 10.20
CA ARG A 168 1.64 12.52 10.82
C ARG A 168 1.69 11.28 9.92
N LEU A 169 2.89 10.84 9.63
CA LEU A 169 3.14 9.57 8.93
C LEU A 169 4.06 8.72 9.82
N ALA A 170 3.62 7.52 10.15
CA ALA A 170 4.47 6.48 10.71
C ALA A 170 4.61 5.34 9.70
N ALA A 171 5.83 4.86 9.50
CA ALA A 171 6.09 3.76 8.58
C ALA A 171 7.12 2.81 9.17
N SER A 172 6.78 1.52 9.24
CA SER A 172 7.65 0.43 9.63
C SER A 172 7.84 -0.52 8.45
N ALA A 173 9.08 -0.97 8.27
CA ALA A 173 9.43 -1.97 7.28
C ALA A 173 10.38 -2.99 7.88
N ASP A 174 10.06 -4.28 7.75
CA ASP A 174 10.84 -5.39 8.29
C ASP A 174 11.03 -6.50 7.23
N SER A 175 11.92 -7.44 7.51
CA SER A 175 12.06 -8.72 6.78
C SER A 175 12.13 -8.55 5.25
N GLY A 176 12.96 -7.60 4.78
CA GLY A 176 13.16 -7.34 3.36
C GLY A 176 12.02 -6.62 2.65
N ALA A 177 11.05 -6.09 3.39
CA ALA A 177 9.95 -5.31 2.83
C ALA A 177 10.40 -3.94 2.30
N GLY A 178 9.53 -3.29 1.53
CA GLY A 178 9.79 -2.00 0.92
C GLY A 178 8.67 -0.99 1.07
N VAL A 179 8.96 0.18 1.66
CA VAL A 179 8.01 1.29 1.73
C VAL A 179 8.51 2.47 0.90
N THR A 180 7.63 3.06 0.11
CA THR A 180 7.91 4.27 -0.66
C THR A 180 6.93 5.37 -0.29
N VAL A 181 7.44 6.49 0.21
CA VAL A 181 6.66 7.68 0.58
C VAL A 181 7.03 8.84 -0.34
N ARG A 182 6.02 9.50 -0.95
CA ARG A 182 6.21 10.70 -1.75
C ARG A 182 5.21 11.77 -1.32
N GLY A 183 5.72 12.89 -0.81
CA GLY A 183 4.88 14.02 -0.41
C GLY A 183 5.41 14.76 0.80
N ASP A 184 4.72 15.84 1.14
CA ASP A 184 5.08 16.68 2.27
C ASP A 184 4.37 16.17 3.53
N MET A 185 5.05 16.26 4.69
CA MET A 185 4.51 15.85 5.98
C MET A 185 4.93 16.82 7.09
N LYS A 186 4.12 16.93 8.13
CA LYS A 186 4.53 17.67 9.32
C LYS A 186 5.49 16.84 10.17
N ARG A 187 5.14 15.60 10.46
CA ARG A 187 5.96 14.64 11.19
C ARG A 187 6.04 13.31 10.47
N GLY A 188 7.25 12.85 10.20
CA GLY A 188 7.54 11.50 9.72
C GLY A 188 8.28 10.70 10.77
N SER A 189 7.85 9.48 11.07
CA SER A 189 8.55 8.51 11.90
C SER A 189 8.75 7.24 11.08
N PHE A 190 10.00 6.79 10.99
CA PHE A 190 10.40 5.68 10.10
C PHE A 190 11.24 4.67 10.87
N SER A 191 10.82 3.41 10.89
CA SER A 191 11.56 2.30 11.48
C SER A 191 11.88 1.27 10.41
N VAL A 192 13.14 0.88 10.29
CA VAL A 192 13.60 -0.03 9.24
C VAL A 192 14.50 -1.10 9.82
N ASP A 193 14.10 -2.36 9.71
CA ASP A 193 14.81 -3.47 10.30
C ASP A 193 15.06 -4.60 9.28
N SER A 194 15.88 -5.58 9.64
CA SER A 194 16.04 -6.88 8.98
C SER A 194 16.19 -6.80 7.46
N GLY A 195 17.05 -5.89 6.98
CA GLY A 195 17.33 -5.74 5.55
C GLY A 195 16.21 -5.10 4.73
N ALA A 196 15.19 -4.55 5.36
CA ALA A 196 14.12 -3.82 4.69
C ALA A 196 14.60 -2.44 4.19
N ARG A 197 13.75 -1.77 3.43
CA ARG A 197 14.05 -0.45 2.87
C ARG A 197 12.86 0.48 2.93
N ILE A 198 13.07 1.70 3.45
CA ILE A 198 12.14 2.81 3.27
C ILE A 198 12.78 3.88 2.38
N SER A 199 12.05 4.34 1.35
CA SER A 199 12.45 5.47 0.52
C SER A 199 11.46 6.61 0.66
N ALA A 200 11.93 7.80 1.10
CA ALA A 200 11.10 8.97 1.34
C ALA A 200 11.54 10.16 0.49
N LYS A 201 10.56 10.90 -0.07
CA LYS A 201 10.80 12.11 -0.87
C LYS A 201 9.74 13.17 -0.56
N GLY A 202 10.15 14.46 -0.47
CA GLY A 202 9.29 15.59 -0.17
C GLY A 202 9.89 16.45 0.93
N ARG A 203 9.06 16.98 1.82
CA ARG A 203 9.47 17.81 2.96
C ARG A 203 8.87 17.27 4.24
N ALA A 204 9.61 17.41 5.35
CA ALA A 204 9.13 17.12 6.69
C ALA A 204 9.52 18.28 7.62
N SER A 205 8.59 18.71 8.49
CA SER A 205 9.00 19.64 9.55
C SER A 205 9.89 18.92 10.58
N PHE A 206 9.55 17.65 10.87
CA PHE A 206 10.35 16.80 11.74
C PHE A 206 10.40 15.38 11.18
N ALA A 207 11.59 14.78 11.14
CA ALA A 207 11.81 13.39 10.76
C ALA A 207 12.53 12.63 11.88
N GLU A 208 11.96 11.51 12.30
CA GLU A 208 12.52 10.53 13.23
C GLU A 208 12.81 9.26 12.45
N VAL A 209 14.03 8.76 12.50
CA VAL A 209 14.44 7.61 11.70
C VAL A 209 15.29 6.67 12.53
N GLU A 210 14.84 5.42 12.62
CA GLU A 210 15.55 4.32 13.25
C GLU A 210 15.86 3.25 12.21
N CYS A 211 17.11 2.84 12.12
CA CYS A 211 17.54 1.75 11.23
C CYS A 211 18.36 0.74 12.00
N ASP A 212 17.94 -0.50 12.02
CA ASP A 212 18.64 -1.61 12.65
C ASP A 212 18.87 -2.77 11.67
N SER A 213 19.68 -3.73 12.06
CA SER A 213 19.86 -5.05 11.41
C SER A 213 19.98 -4.97 9.87
N ALA A 214 20.86 -4.10 9.38
CA ALA A 214 21.07 -3.81 7.96
C ALA A 214 19.86 -3.18 7.22
N GLY A 215 18.89 -2.60 7.94
CA GLY A 215 17.82 -1.79 7.40
C GLY A 215 18.35 -0.53 6.68
N VAL A 216 17.67 -0.05 5.66
CA VAL A 216 18.09 1.10 4.85
C VAL A 216 16.99 2.15 4.72
N PHE A 217 17.22 3.34 5.26
CA PHE A 217 16.41 4.52 4.98
C PHE A 217 17.06 5.39 3.91
N ASP A 218 16.41 5.55 2.76
CA ASP A 218 16.85 6.42 1.65
C ASP A 218 15.95 7.67 1.58
N GLY A 219 16.27 8.65 2.39
CA GLY A 219 15.65 9.96 2.47
C GLY A 219 16.45 11.07 1.79
N LYS A 220 17.35 10.78 0.83
CA LYS A 220 18.08 11.83 0.09
C LYS A 220 17.18 12.85 -0.58
N GLY A 221 15.97 12.43 -0.96
CA GLY A 221 14.92 13.28 -1.52
C GLY A 221 13.96 13.89 -0.50
N LEU A 222 14.09 13.57 0.78
CA LEU A 222 13.31 14.14 1.89
C LEU A 222 14.11 15.27 2.55
N VAL A 223 13.59 16.48 2.49
CA VAL A 223 14.19 17.64 3.17
C VAL A 223 13.48 17.83 4.51
N ALA A 224 14.16 17.49 5.61
CA ALA A 224 13.66 17.72 6.96
C ALA A 224 14.10 19.07 7.49
N ASP A 225 13.24 19.78 8.22
CA ASP A 225 13.64 21.00 8.94
C ASP A 225 14.44 20.63 10.21
N GLU A 226 14.00 19.58 10.92
CA GLU A 226 14.69 18.96 12.06
C GLU A 226 14.67 17.43 11.91
N ALA A 227 15.69 16.74 12.48
CA ALA A 227 15.74 15.28 12.43
C ALA A 227 16.32 14.67 13.71
N ASP A 228 15.82 13.47 14.06
CA ASP A 228 16.38 12.57 15.07
C ASP A 228 16.67 11.22 14.40
N LEU A 229 17.93 10.77 14.49
CA LEU A 229 18.43 9.69 13.65
C LEU A 229 19.16 8.66 14.51
N GLU A 230 18.77 7.41 14.44
CA GLU A 230 19.42 6.30 15.13
C GLU A 230 19.74 5.18 14.15
N ALA A 231 21.00 4.74 14.11
CA ALA A 231 21.43 3.64 13.27
C ALA A 231 22.29 2.66 14.05
N ASP A 232 21.83 1.42 14.14
CA ASP A 232 22.50 0.34 14.83
C ASP A 232 22.69 -0.89 13.92
N SER A 233 23.50 -1.84 14.36
CA SER A 233 23.66 -3.18 13.76
C SER A 233 23.79 -3.18 12.22
N GLY A 234 24.56 -2.23 11.68
CA GLY A 234 24.74 -2.06 10.25
C GLY A 234 23.61 -1.35 9.51
N GLY A 235 22.65 -0.76 10.22
CA GLY A 235 21.61 0.10 9.67
C GLY A 235 22.17 1.32 8.92
N VAL A 236 21.50 1.78 7.88
CA VAL A 236 21.97 2.88 7.03
C VAL A 236 20.89 3.94 6.86
N ILE A 237 21.17 5.16 7.31
CA ILE A 237 20.30 6.33 7.13
C ILE A 237 20.96 7.32 6.18
N ARG A 238 20.21 7.76 5.16
CA ARG A 238 20.57 8.86 4.27
C ARG A 238 19.45 9.87 4.23
N ILE A 239 19.69 11.12 4.63
CA ILE A 239 18.67 12.17 4.69
C ILE A 239 19.25 13.52 4.31
N THR A 240 18.39 14.45 3.90
CA THR A 240 18.73 15.86 3.74
C THR A 240 18.09 16.65 4.88
N SER A 241 18.90 17.35 5.70
CA SER A 241 18.40 18.21 6.78
C SER A 241 18.75 19.67 6.53
N ARG A 242 17.76 20.55 6.71
CA ARG A 242 17.95 22.01 6.60
C ARG A 242 18.42 22.63 7.92
N GLY A 243 17.88 22.16 9.03
CA GLY A 243 18.12 22.67 10.37
C GLY A 243 19.00 21.74 11.22
N GLU A 244 18.72 21.71 12.50
CA GLU A 244 19.42 20.88 13.47
C GLU A 244 19.01 19.42 13.35
N TYR A 245 19.93 18.54 13.72
CA TYR A 245 19.63 17.11 13.84
C TYR A 245 20.43 16.50 15.00
N ARG A 246 19.84 15.49 15.61
CA ARG A 246 20.54 14.55 16.49
C ARG A 246 20.88 13.30 15.72
N SER A 247 21.98 12.65 16.10
CA SER A 247 22.31 11.35 15.50
C SER A 247 23.06 10.48 16.49
N GLU A 248 22.60 9.24 16.64
CA GLU A 248 23.24 8.19 17.41
C GLU A 248 23.59 7.03 16.48
N LYS A 249 24.79 6.45 16.69
CA LYS A 249 25.27 5.32 15.90
C LYS A 249 25.97 4.33 16.81
N ASP A 250 25.65 3.06 16.62
CA ASP A 250 26.33 1.96 17.27
C ASP A 250 26.52 0.79 16.30
N SER A 251 27.28 -0.20 16.68
CA SER A 251 27.43 -1.53 16.06
C SER A 251 27.53 -1.51 14.53
N GLY A 252 28.26 -0.54 13.97
CA GLY A 252 28.46 -0.41 12.51
C GLY A 252 27.40 0.37 11.76
N GLY A 253 26.48 1.06 12.45
CA GLY A 253 25.48 1.93 11.85
C GLY A 253 26.09 3.10 11.05
N VAL A 254 25.45 3.51 9.97
CA VAL A 254 25.89 4.58 9.06
C VAL A 254 24.82 5.64 8.92
N ILE A 255 25.15 6.90 9.22
CA ILE A 255 24.28 8.06 9.04
C ILE A 255 24.97 9.08 8.13
N GLU A 256 24.34 9.37 7.00
CA GLU A 256 24.77 10.37 6.01
C GLU A 256 23.74 11.51 5.98
N VAL A 257 24.09 12.69 6.48
CA VAL A 257 23.22 13.88 6.43
C VAL A 257 23.76 14.87 5.40
N SER A 258 22.94 15.22 4.41
CA SER A 258 23.26 16.23 3.41
C SER A 258 22.57 17.56 3.73
N ARG A 259 23.08 18.67 3.18
CA ARG A 259 22.40 19.97 3.21
C ARG A 259 21.67 20.20 1.87
N PRO A 260 20.48 20.81 1.86
CA PRO A 260 19.84 21.17 0.60
C PRO A 260 20.69 22.15 -0.19
N LYS A 261 20.71 21.99 -1.50
CA LYS A 261 21.38 22.92 -2.44
C LYS A 261 20.59 24.20 -2.60
#